data_39dab8a93b429aaad007e8ac33b72bf3
#
_entry.id   39dab8a93b429aaad007e8ac33b72bf3
#
_cell.length_a   1.000
_cell.length_b   1.000
_cell.length_c   1.000
_cell.angle_alpha   90.00
_cell.angle_beta   90.00
_cell.angle_gamma   90.00
#
_symmetry.space_group_name_H-M   'P 1'
#
loop_
_entity.id
_entity.type
_entity.pdbx_description
1 polymer ?
#
loop_
_entity_poly.entity_id
_entity_poly.type
_entity_poly.pdbx_seq_one_letter_code
_entity_poly.pdbx_strand_id
1 'polypeptide(L)'
;MNALASPFAEKDFYLDEFHGKSLLFVGSAAEIKTHAEVEELKEVGRALLKNETRVLFLIDTTGAKEEHRRIAALHRVLTLGNRAKFPPPMELSADADEELLLMHVWSVLRTSSLFVGIWPAQTEQSLLRCAQRIATRLKVYKLVLLDPLGGIATRGSQISFMNGPVLDELLRQGEAEWTGLGHRRVLLETIRAALEGGVASVSLCPVAGLTRELFTYEGCGTFFTLTDYCRVERLGIDDFHEVENLLGRGEQEGYLKARSPREVDQLLLHGYGARLGTAPGELSGFCALLPYPEENAVEIAGLYTITRFQGEGIGGRLVISMIEEGKKRALSYLFATTTQEGAQRLFERHGFRRVRPEDVAAAKWRGYDPERKKHLAIYKRELF
;
A
#
# COMPACT_ATOMS: atom_id res chain seq x y z
N MET A 1 23.28 -27.03 2.13
CA MET A 1 22.95 -26.37 3.39
C MET A 1 21.79 -25.45 3.07
N ASN A 2 20.56 -25.90 3.33
CA ASN A 2 19.37 -25.09 3.13
C ASN A 2 19.37 -23.99 4.19
N ALA A 3 19.58 -22.75 3.78
CA ALA A 3 19.17 -21.62 4.60
C ALA A 3 17.65 -21.69 4.71
N LEU A 4 17.17 -22.04 5.91
CA LEU A 4 15.77 -21.91 6.26
C LEU A 4 15.40 -20.45 6.04
N ALA A 5 14.58 -20.19 5.03
CA ALA A 5 14.02 -18.86 4.79
C ALA A 5 13.31 -18.44 6.10
N SER A 6 13.71 -17.31 6.66
CA SER A 6 13.07 -16.72 7.83
C SER A 6 11.58 -16.57 7.56
N PRO A 7 10.70 -16.91 8.52
CA PRO A 7 9.27 -16.68 8.33
C PRO A 7 9.05 -15.20 8.00
N PHE A 8 8.27 -14.94 6.96
CA PHE A 8 7.95 -13.61 6.50
C PHE A 8 7.28 -12.79 7.61
N ALA A 9 7.89 -11.65 7.94
CA ALA A 9 7.29 -10.66 8.81
C ALA A 9 6.84 -9.45 7.95
N GLU A 10 5.54 -9.17 7.92
CA GLU A 10 4.99 -8.00 7.19
C GLU A 10 5.73 -6.71 7.52
N LYS A 11 6.08 -6.55 8.79
CA LYS A 11 6.83 -5.39 9.28
C LYS A 11 8.18 -5.21 8.60
N ASP A 12 8.92 -6.29 8.38
CA ASP A 12 10.25 -6.24 7.77
C ASP A 12 10.16 -5.79 6.32
N PHE A 13 9.13 -6.23 5.61
CA PHE A 13 8.87 -5.80 4.24
C PHE A 13 8.65 -4.27 4.14
N TYR A 14 7.76 -3.71 4.98
CA TYR A 14 7.51 -2.27 4.95
C TYR A 14 8.73 -1.46 5.43
N LEU A 15 9.52 -2.02 6.32
CA LEU A 15 10.80 -1.42 6.69
C LEU A 15 11.75 -1.38 5.49
N ASP A 16 11.85 -2.43 4.70
CA ASP A 16 12.66 -2.44 3.48
C ASP A 16 12.17 -1.41 2.46
N GLU A 17 10.84 -1.26 2.28
CA GLU A 17 10.25 -0.22 1.43
C GLU A 17 10.63 1.19 1.90
N PHE A 18 10.65 1.43 3.22
CA PHE A 18 10.95 2.74 3.79
C PHE A 18 12.44 3.00 3.97
N HIS A 19 13.31 2.03 3.74
CA HIS A 19 14.75 2.18 3.91
C HIS A 19 15.30 3.34 3.05
N GLY A 20 16.03 4.26 3.70
CA GLY A 20 16.60 5.44 3.04
C GLY A 20 15.57 6.48 2.55
N LYS A 21 14.27 6.25 2.76
CA LYS A 21 13.20 7.20 2.40
C LYS A 21 12.94 8.21 3.51
N SER A 22 12.00 9.12 3.26
CA SER A 22 11.57 10.13 4.23
C SER A 22 10.06 10.06 4.45
N LEU A 23 9.64 10.04 5.73
CA LEU A 23 8.24 10.03 6.13
C LEU A 23 7.95 11.28 6.97
N LEU A 24 6.88 12.01 6.63
CA LEU A 24 6.40 13.16 7.38
C LEU A 24 5.10 12.81 8.11
N PHE A 25 5.13 12.87 9.42
CA PHE A 25 3.97 12.68 10.30
C PHE A 25 3.44 14.05 10.71
N VAL A 26 2.15 14.26 10.56
CA VAL A 26 1.47 15.52 10.87
C VAL A 26 0.27 15.25 11.77
N GLY A 27 0.18 15.94 12.87
CA GLY A 27 -0.94 15.79 13.81
C GLY A 27 -0.91 16.82 14.93
N SER A 28 -1.85 16.71 15.85
CA SER A 28 -1.98 17.61 16.98
C SER A 28 -1.44 16.99 18.27
N ALA A 29 -0.72 17.78 19.08
CA ALA A 29 -0.35 17.37 20.43
C ALA A 29 -1.57 17.08 21.32
N ALA A 30 -2.73 17.65 20.97
CA ALA A 30 -3.99 17.38 21.64
C ALA A 30 -4.49 15.95 21.41
N GLU A 31 -4.02 15.27 20.37
CA GLU A 31 -4.40 13.88 20.03
C GLU A 31 -3.47 12.84 20.65
N ILE A 32 -2.31 13.27 21.14
CA ILE A 32 -1.33 12.40 21.81
C ILE A 32 -1.60 12.46 23.32
N LYS A 33 -2.70 11.88 23.78
CA LYS A 33 -3.19 12.02 25.18
C LYS A 33 -2.84 10.83 26.05
N THR A 34 -2.89 9.64 25.48
CA THR A 34 -2.78 8.39 26.21
C THR A 34 -1.37 7.80 26.15
N HIS A 35 -1.05 6.98 27.12
CA HIS A 35 0.20 6.23 27.10
C HIS A 35 0.30 5.31 25.88
N ALA A 36 -0.82 4.75 25.45
CA ALA A 36 -0.88 3.88 24.28
C ALA A 36 -0.50 4.62 22.99
N GLU A 37 -1.00 5.84 22.78
CA GLU A 37 -0.66 6.67 21.61
C GLU A 37 0.82 7.07 21.59
N VAL A 38 1.39 7.37 22.76
CA VAL A 38 2.84 7.64 22.86
C VAL A 38 3.66 6.39 22.54
N GLU A 39 3.24 5.21 23.00
CA GLU A 39 3.93 3.95 22.69
C GLU A 39 3.81 3.58 21.20
N GLU A 40 2.68 3.84 20.55
CA GLU A 40 2.53 3.67 19.10
C GLU A 40 3.53 4.54 18.32
N LEU A 41 3.56 5.84 18.59
CA LEU A 41 4.51 6.75 17.95
C LEU A 41 5.97 6.38 18.23
N LYS A 42 6.27 5.89 19.43
CA LYS A 42 7.57 5.40 19.82
C LYS A 42 7.97 4.15 19.05
N GLU A 43 7.07 3.17 18.98
CA GLU A 43 7.34 1.91 18.29
C GLU A 43 7.63 2.16 16.81
N VAL A 44 6.73 2.87 16.15
CA VAL A 44 6.87 3.24 14.73
C VAL A 44 8.12 4.07 14.49
N GLY A 45 8.29 5.16 15.23
CA GLY A 45 9.42 6.05 15.03
C GLY A 45 10.77 5.37 15.25
N ARG A 46 10.88 4.51 16.27
CA ARG A 46 12.11 3.74 16.52
C ARG A 46 12.40 2.70 15.45
N ALA A 47 11.38 1.99 14.98
CA ALA A 47 11.52 1.02 13.91
C ALA A 47 12.05 1.70 12.64
N LEU A 48 11.46 2.84 12.25
CA LEU A 48 11.86 3.62 11.10
C LEU A 48 13.29 4.19 11.25
N LEU A 49 13.61 4.80 12.40
CA LEU A 49 14.95 5.37 12.65
C LEU A 49 16.04 4.31 12.66
N LYS A 50 15.75 3.11 13.20
CA LYS A 50 16.67 1.97 13.17
C LYS A 50 16.92 1.46 11.76
N ASN A 51 15.92 1.61 10.90
CA ASN A 51 15.93 1.21 9.49
C ASN A 51 16.50 2.30 8.55
N GLU A 52 17.20 3.31 9.07
CA GLU A 52 17.78 4.42 8.31
C GLU A 52 16.75 5.28 7.55
N THR A 53 15.48 5.19 7.92
CA THR A 53 14.40 6.04 7.42
C THR A 53 14.50 7.42 8.04
N ARG A 54 14.34 8.48 7.25
CA ARG A 54 14.26 9.85 7.77
C ARG A 54 12.84 10.11 8.26
N VAL A 55 12.71 10.45 9.53
CA VAL A 55 11.42 10.66 10.20
C VAL A 55 11.27 12.14 10.53
N LEU A 56 10.21 12.73 10.01
CA LEU A 56 9.82 14.11 10.29
C LEU A 56 8.49 14.11 11.05
N PHE A 57 8.44 14.82 12.16
CA PHE A 57 7.19 15.12 12.84
C PHE A 57 6.90 16.62 12.73
N LEU A 58 5.67 16.95 12.36
CA LEU A 58 5.12 18.29 12.43
C LEU A 58 3.89 18.23 13.34
N ILE A 59 4.03 18.74 14.53
CA ILE A 59 3.02 18.62 15.59
C ILE A 59 2.55 20.01 15.97
N ASP A 60 1.25 20.27 15.86
CA ASP A 60 0.69 21.52 16.37
C ASP A 60 0.52 21.48 17.88
N THR A 61 0.49 22.67 18.48
CA THR A 61 0.30 22.85 19.91
C THR A 61 -0.45 24.17 20.19
N THR A 62 -1.35 24.13 21.15
CA THR A 62 -2.03 25.33 21.66
C THR A 62 -1.11 26.23 22.51
N GLY A 63 0.14 25.78 22.73
CA GLY A 63 1.07 26.45 23.64
C GLY A 63 0.95 25.98 25.09
N ALA A 64 0.09 25.03 25.38
CA ALA A 64 -0.06 24.48 26.72
C ALA A 64 1.23 23.77 27.15
N LYS A 65 1.70 24.04 28.38
CA LYS A 65 2.92 23.43 28.93
C LYS A 65 2.89 21.89 28.90
N GLU A 66 1.73 21.33 29.05
CA GLU A 66 1.53 19.87 29.01
C GLU A 66 1.79 19.28 27.63
N GLU A 67 1.34 19.94 26.57
CA GLU A 67 1.58 19.53 25.19
C GLU A 67 3.07 19.57 24.85
N HIS A 68 3.79 20.65 25.23
CA HIS A 68 5.23 20.72 25.06
C HIS A 68 5.98 19.62 25.83
N ARG A 69 5.50 19.27 27.04
CA ARG A 69 6.07 18.15 27.80
C ARG A 69 5.90 16.83 27.08
N ARG A 70 4.70 16.59 26.46
CA ARG A 70 4.44 15.39 25.68
C ARG A 70 5.34 15.29 24.44
N ILE A 71 5.48 16.36 23.68
CA ILE A 71 6.38 16.42 22.53
C ILE A 71 7.84 16.18 22.97
N ALA A 72 8.28 16.81 24.05
CA ALA A 72 9.62 16.59 24.61
C ALA A 72 9.80 15.15 25.10
N ALA A 73 8.77 14.54 25.69
CA ALA A 73 8.77 13.14 26.10
C ALA A 73 8.87 12.21 24.90
N LEU A 74 8.07 12.43 23.86
CA LEU A 74 8.13 11.69 22.60
C LEU A 74 9.53 11.78 21.98
N HIS A 75 10.08 12.96 21.84
CA HIS A 75 11.44 13.15 21.32
C HIS A 75 12.48 12.39 22.14
N ARG A 76 12.42 12.48 23.48
CA ARG A 76 13.32 11.77 24.37
C ARG A 76 13.28 10.27 24.18
N VAL A 77 12.07 9.76 24.00
CA VAL A 77 11.83 8.32 23.82
C VAL A 77 12.32 7.86 22.45
N LEU A 78 12.08 8.61 21.39
CA LEU A 78 12.56 8.32 20.04
C LEU A 78 14.09 8.28 19.97
N THR A 79 14.74 9.21 20.65
CA THR A 79 16.20 9.36 20.60
C THR A 79 16.96 8.49 21.60
N LEU A 80 16.28 7.75 22.47
CA LEU A 80 16.88 7.00 23.57
C LEU A 80 17.79 7.89 24.45
N GLY A 81 17.50 9.20 24.52
CA GLY A 81 18.31 10.17 25.23
C GLY A 81 19.63 10.58 24.55
N ASN A 82 19.90 10.06 23.34
CA ASN A 82 21.11 10.46 22.58
C ASN A 82 20.92 11.82 21.90
N ARG A 83 21.05 12.88 22.69
CA ARG A 83 20.90 14.28 22.22
C ARG A 83 22.00 14.73 21.27
N ALA A 84 23.18 14.10 21.30
CA ALA A 84 24.27 14.45 20.42
C ALA A 84 23.99 14.11 18.96
N LYS A 85 23.19 13.04 18.71
CA LYS A 85 22.82 12.59 17.37
C LYS A 85 21.53 13.24 16.86
N PHE A 86 20.63 13.65 17.76
CA PHE A 86 19.31 14.14 17.41
C PHE A 86 19.07 15.52 18.03
N PRO A 87 18.84 16.56 17.20
CA PRO A 87 18.57 17.90 17.70
C PRO A 87 17.23 17.93 18.46
N PRO A 88 17.07 18.90 19.40
CA PRO A 88 15.81 19.05 20.12
C PRO A 88 14.67 19.46 19.18
N PRO A 89 13.40 19.27 19.60
CA PRO A 89 12.25 19.81 18.88
C PRO A 89 12.41 21.31 18.62
N MET A 90 12.06 21.74 17.41
CA MET A 90 12.17 23.12 16.96
C MET A 90 10.81 23.77 16.93
N GLU A 91 10.67 24.92 17.60
CA GLU A 91 9.50 25.76 17.44
C GLU A 91 9.54 26.48 16.09
N LEU A 92 8.46 26.36 15.34
CA LEU A 92 8.29 26.97 14.04
C LEU A 92 7.41 28.21 14.18
N SER A 93 7.59 29.19 13.30
CA SER A 93 6.73 30.38 13.26
C SER A 93 5.86 30.32 12.01
N ALA A 94 4.57 30.65 12.18
CA ALA A 94 3.65 30.76 11.06
C ALA A 94 4.02 31.90 10.10
N ASP A 95 4.73 32.90 10.60
CA ASP A 95 5.20 34.06 9.83
C ASP A 95 6.61 33.86 9.28
N ALA A 96 7.23 32.68 9.52
CA ALA A 96 8.57 32.41 9.03
C ALA A 96 8.58 32.36 7.50
N ASP A 97 9.66 32.89 6.92
CA ASP A 97 9.96 32.70 5.52
C ASP A 97 10.01 31.21 5.16
N GLU A 98 9.28 30.82 4.14
CA GLU A 98 9.15 29.43 3.70
C GLU A 98 10.51 28.83 3.34
N GLU A 99 11.36 29.58 2.67
CA GLU A 99 12.67 29.14 2.23
C GLU A 99 13.58 28.87 3.43
N LEU A 100 13.56 29.75 4.42
CA LEU A 100 14.29 29.59 5.68
C LEU A 100 13.83 28.35 6.44
N LEU A 101 12.51 28.09 6.49
CA LEU A 101 11.96 26.89 7.11
C LEU A 101 12.49 25.63 6.41
N LEU A 102 12.40 25.58 5.09
CA LEU A 102 12.84 24.42 4.31
C LEU A 102 14.36 24.22 4.42
N MET A 103 15.14 25.28 4.39
CA MET A 103 16.60 25.24 4.62
C MET A 103 16.93 24.67 6.01
N HIS A 104 16.16 25.02 7.02
CA HIS A 104 16.32 24.51 8.38
C HIS A 104 16.04 23.00 8.46
N VAL A 105 14.92 22.57 7.92
CA VAL A 105 14.58 21.14 7.86
C VAL A 105 15.67 20.36 7.12
N TRP A 106 16.15 20.87 5.98
CA TRP A 106 17.24 20.28 5.20
C TRP A 106 18.53 20.19 6.01
N SER A 107 18.89 21.27 6.71
CA SER A 107 20.10 21.33 7.54
C SER A 107 20.08 20.25 8.62
N VAL A 108 18.95 20.07 9.30
CA VAL A 108 18.77 19.02 10.30
C VAL A 108 18.88 17.64 9.67
N LEU A 109 18.15 17.38 8.59
CA LEU A 109 18.08 16.06 7.95
C LEU A 109 19.38 15.65 7.25
N ARG A 110 20.30 16.58 7.01
CA ARG A 110 21.64 16.26 6.50
C ARG A 110 22.53 15.57 7.54
N THR A 111 22.31 15.83 8.82
CA THR A 111 23.12 15.32 9.94
C THR A 111 22.34 14.39 10.88
N SER A 112 21.03 14.38 10.77
CA SER A 112 20.11 13.59 11.63
C SER A 112 19.04 12.91 10.79
N SER A 113 18.59 11.75 11.21
CA SER A 113 17.43 11.08 10.60
C SER A 113 16.10 11.47 11.27
N LEU A 114 16.12 12.36 12.26
CA LEU A 114 14.93 12.82 12.96
C LEU A 114 14.82 14.33 12.93
N PHE A 115 13.66 14.84 12.53
CA PHE A 115 13.23 16.22 12.69
C PHE A 115 11.90 16.28 13.45
N VAL A 116 11.78 17.14 14.45
CA VAL A 116 10.53 17.39 15.17
C VAL A 116 10.27 18.90 15.16
N GLY A 117 9.28 19.31 14.37
CA GLY A 117 8.79 20.68 14.31
C GLY A 117 7.53 20.85 15.17
N ILE A 118 7.53 21.89 15.99
CA ILE A 118 6.38 22.31 16.79
C ILE A 118 5.73 23.49 16.08
N TRP A 119 4.47 23.30 15.65
CA TRP A 119 3.72 24.34 14.97
C TRP A 119 2.78 25.04 15.96
N PRO A 120 2.78 26.38 16.00
CA PRO A 120 1.84 27.09 16.86
C PRO A 120 0.42 26.92 16.29
N ALA A 121 -0.48 26.39 17.08
CA ALA A 121 -1.88 26.18 16.69
C ALA A 121 -2.57 27.52 16.44
N GLN A 122 -2.69 27.89 15.18
CA GLN A 122 -3.50 29.03 14.74
C GLN A 122 -4.80 28.52 14.13
N THR A 123 -4.67 27.67 13.11
CA THR A 123 -5.77 26.97 12.46
C THR A 123 -5.24 25.63 11.90
N GLU A 124 -6.10 24.63 11.84
CA GLU A 124 -5.78 23.35 11.18
C GLU A 124 -5.29 23.57 9.75
N GLN A 125 -5.90 24.52 9.03
CA GLN A 125 -5.51 24.86 7.67
C GLN A 125 -4.06 25.37 7.58
N SER A 126 -3.55 26.10 8.59
CA SER A 126 -2.17 26.58 8.59
C SER A 126 -1.16 25.44 8.75
N LEU A 127 -1.44 24.48 9.63
CA LEU A 127 -0.66 23.26 9.82
C LEU A 127 -0.61 22.43 8.52
N LEU A 128 -1.77 22.15 7.92
CA LEU A 128 -1.88 21.36 6.71
C LEU A 128 -1.15 21.99 5.51
N ARG A 129 -1.23 23.32 5.37
CA ARG A 129 -0.46 24.05 4.34
C ARG A 129 1.05 23.94 4.57
N CYS A 130 1.51 24.09 5.81
CA CYS A 130 2.92 23.93 6.15
C CYS A 130 3.38 22.49 5.84
N ALA A 131 2.60 21.50 6.23
CA ALA A 131 2.87 20.09 5.96
C ALA A 131 2.96 19.80 4.46
N GLN A 132 2.01 20.29 3.68
CA GLN A 132 1.98 20.14 2.23
C GLN A 132 3.23 20.76 1.58
N ARG A 133 3.63 21.96 1.99
CA ARG A 133 4.83 22.62 1.47
C ARG A 133 6.11 21.84 1.80
N ILE A 134 6.29 21.42 3.04
CA ILE A 134 7.41 20.57 3.45
C ILE A 134 7.42 19.29 2.61
N ALA A 135 6.27 18.63 2.53
CA ALA A 135 6.14 17.36 1.82
C ALA A 135 6.51 17.47 0.33
N THR A 136 5.98 18.47 -0.37
CA THR A 136 6.17 18.64 -1.82
C THR A 136 7.55 19.22 -2.17
N ARG A 137 8.01 20.23 -1.44
CA ARG A 137 9.29 20.91 -1.72
C ARG A 137 10.49 20.04 -1.37
N LEU A 138 10.41 19.27 -0.30
CA LEU A 138 11.45 18.31 0.09
C LEU A 138 11.25 16.93 -0.55
N LYS A 139 10.17 16.72 -1.29
CA LYS A 139 9.81 15.45 -1.94
C LYS A 139 9.85 14.28 -0.97
N VAL A 140 9.16 14.43 0.16
CA VAL A 140 9.06 13.32 1.11
C VAL A 140 8.35 12.14 0.44
N TYR A 141 8.81 10.94 0.77
CA TYR A 141 8.27 9.73 0.16
C TYR A 141 6.82 9.48 0.58
N LYS A 142 6.51 9.64 1.87
CA LYS A 142 5.18 9.39 2.43
C LYS A 142 4.77 10.48 3.39
N LEU A 143 3.55 10.98 3.24
CA LEU A 143 2.89 11.87 4.20
C LEU A 143 1.90 11.05 5.03
N VAL A 144 1.98 11.15 6.35
CA VAL A 144 1.07 10.49 7.29
C VAL A 144 0.33 11.57 8.07
N LEU A 145 -0.97 11.69 7.80
CA LEU A 145 -1.86 12.61 8.49
C LEU A 145 -2.55 11.86 9.64
N LEU A 146 -2.26 12.29 10.84
CA LEU A 146 -2.85 11.75 12.06
C LEU A 146 -4.16 12.48 12.32
N ASP A 147 -5.28 11.75 12.33
CA ASP A 147 -6.61 12.30 12.52
C ASP A 147 -7.39 11.38 13.47
N PRO A 148 -7.97 11.90 14.57
CA PRO A 148 -8.68 11.07 15.54
C PRO A 148 -9.91 10.36 14.97
N LEU A 149 -10.47 10.87 13.87
CA LEU A 149 -11.56 10.21 13.16
C LEU A 149 -11.08 9.05 12.27
N GLY A 150 -9.76 8.89 12.11
CA GLY A 150 -9.16 7.84 11.28
C GLY A 150 -9.36 8.04 9.78
N GLY A 151 -9.40 6.96 9.00
CA GLY A 151 -9.60 6.99 7.56
C GLY A 151 -10.98 7.51 7.12
N ILE A 152 -11.19 7.55 5.81
CA ILE A 152 -12.48 7.91 5.22
C ILE A 152 -13.42 6.72 5.29
N ALA A 153 -14.65 6.96 5.68
CA ALA A 153 -15.71 5.96 5.73
C ALA A 153 -16.92 6.41 4.91
N THR A 154 -17.55 5.47 4.23
CA THR A 154 -18.80 5.69 3.51
C THR A 154 -19.81 4.63 3.89
N ARG A 155 -21.03 5.06 4.23
CA ARG A 155 -22.15 4.16 4.64
C ARG A 155 -21.76 3.14 5.72
N GLY A 156 -20.86 3.53 6.64
CA GLY A 156 -20.40 2.67 7.74
C GLY A 156 -19.27 1.71 7.39
N SER A 157 -18.78 1.71 6.13
CA SER A 157 -17.62 0.94 5.72
C SER A 157 -16.41 1.86 5.52
N GLN A 158 -15.28 1.50 6.09
CA GLN A 158 -14.02 2.21 5.88
C GLN A 158 -13.50 1.96 4.47
N ILE A 159 -13.01 3.04 3.83
CA ILE A 159 -12.30 2.97 2.57
C ILE A 159 -10.81 2.83 2.88
N SER A 160 -10.25 1.67 2.62
CA SER A 160 -8.82 1.41 2.87
C SER A 160 -7.89 2.05 1.84
N PHE A 161 -8.38 2.24 0.60
CA PHE A 161 -7.59 2.78 -0.51
C PHE A 161 -8.38 3.77 -1.36
N MET A 162 -7.74 4.88 -1.78
CA MET A 162 -8.31 5.87 -2.67
C MET A 162 -7.25 6.42 -3.65
N ASN A 163 -7.51 6.34 -4.95
CA ASN A 163 -6.65 6.95 -5.95
C ASN A 163 -7.11 8.38 -6.32
N GLY A 164 -6.27 9.11 -7.08
CA GLY A 164 -6.56 10.47 -7.49
C GLY A 164 -7.93 10.67 -8.14
N PRO A 165 -8.33 9.88 -9.15
CA PRO A 165 -9.66 9.98 -9.77
C PRO A 165 -10.82 9.82 -8.77
N VAL A 166 -10.74 8.89 -7.84
CA VAL A 166 -11.77 8.70 -6.79
C VAL A 166 -11.78 9.87 -5.81
N LEU A 167 -10.60 10.38 -5.44
CA LEU A 167 -10.47 11.56 -4.59
C LEU A 167 -11.04 12.81 -5.28
N ASP A 168 -10.79 12.99 -6.58
CA ASP A 168 -11.34 14.09 -7.37
C ASP A 168 -12.88 14.02 -7.46
N GLU A 169 -13.42 12.83 -7.61
CA GLU A 169 -14.87 12.62 -7.60
C GLU A 169 -15.46 12.96 -6.24
N LEU A 170 -14.82 12.50 -5.17
CA LEU A 170 -15.22 12.83 -3.80
C LEU A 170 -15.21 14.33 -3.55
N LEU A 171 -14.18 15.04 -3.98
CA LEU A 171 -14.07 16.50 -3.83
C LEU A 171 -15.09 17.28 -4.67
N ARG A 172 -15.57 16.72 -5.79
CA ARG A 172 -16.62 17.30 -6.65
C ARG A 172 -18.03 17.07 -6.09
N GLN A 173 -18.25 15.90 -5.48
CA GLN A 173 -19.53 15.60 -4.85
C GLN A 173 -19.69 16.51 -3.61
N GLY A 174 -20.79 17.25 -3.54
CA GLY A 174 -21.06 18.14 -2.42
C GLY A 174 -21.30 17.41 -1.10
N GLU A 175 -21.34 18.16 -0.01
CA GLU A 175 -21.50 17.67 1.37
C GLU A 175 -22.76 16.79 1.60
N ALA A 176 -23.74 16.84 0.70
CA ALA A 176 -25.03 16.15 0.86
C ALA A 176 -24.92 14.60 0.79
N GLU A 177 -23.90 14.05 0.12
CA GLU A 177 -23.75 12.59 -0.02
C GLU A 177 -22.80 11.97 1.00
N TRP A 178 -21.98 12.79 1.66
CA TRP A 178 -20.90 12.34 2.53
C TRP A 178 -21.04 12.96 3.92
N THR A 179 -21.76 12.29 4.79
CA THR A 179 -21.89 12.69 6.19
C THR A 179 -20.51 12.78 6.87
N GLY A 180 -20.16 13.96 7.36
CA GLY A 180 -18.90 14.19 8.09
C GLY A 180 -17.73 14.70 7.27
N LEU A 181 -17.89 14.92 5.94
CA LEU A 181 -16.82 15.46 5.09
C LEU A 181 -16.59 16.97 5.21
N GLY A 182 -17.58 17.73 5.65
CA GLY A 182 -17.49 19.20 5.73
C GLY A 182 -16.26 19.69 6.50
N HIS A 183 -15.89 19.00 7.55
CA HIS A 183 -14.70 19.32 8.35
C HIS A 183 -13.39 18.79 7.73
N ARG A 184 -13.46 17.81 6.81
CA ARG A 184 -12.29 17.15 6.23
C ARG A 184 -11.97 17.60 4.83
N ARG A 185 -12.75 18.52 4.24
CA ARG A 185 -12.53 18.99 2.88
C ARG A 185 -11.12 19.56 2.68
N VAL A 186 -10.70 20.45 3.58
CA VAL A 186 -9.36 21.06 3.54
C VAL A 186 -8.25 20.00 3.63
N LEU A 187 -8.46 18.98 4.47
CA LEU A 187 -7.53 17.85 4.62
C LEU A 187 -7.45 17.04 3.32
N LEU A 188 -8.57 16.73 2.68
CA LEU A 188 -8.59 16.00 1.40
C LEU A 188 -7.99 16.81 0.25
N GLU A 189 -8.25 18.11 0.19
CA GLU A 189 -7.61 19.03 -0.76
C GLU A 189 -6.09 19.08 -0.54
N THR A 190 -5.64 19.06 0.72
CA THR A 190 -4.21 18.98 1.08
C THR A 190 -3.59 17.66 0.62
N ILE A 191 -4.28 16.54 0.82
CA ILE A 191 -3.86 15.22 0.33
C ILE A 191 -3.70 15.26 -1.18
N ARG A 192 -4.70 15.78 -1.89
CA ARG A 192 -4.68 15.89 -3.36
C ARG A 192 -3.50 16.73 -3.84
N ALA A 193 -3.29 17.89 -3.23
CA ALA A 193 -2.19 18.78 -3.57
C ALA A 193 -0.80 18.20 -3.25
N ALA A 194 -0.68 17.43 -2.16
CA ALA A 194 0.57 16.74 -1.81
C ALA A 194 0.93 15.66 -2.84
N LEU A 195 -0.05 14.86 -3.26
CA LEU A 195 0.13 13.83 -4.29
C LEU A 195 0.50 14.45 -5.65
N GLU A 196 -0.19 15.51 -6.08
CA GLU A 196 0.15 16.26 -7.30
C GLU A 196 1.54 16.89 -7.23
N GLY A 197 1.97 17.30 -6.04
CA GLY A 197 3.30 17.84 -5.77
C GLY A 197 4.41 16.77 -5.76
N GLY A 198 4.08 15.49 -5.98
CA GLY A 198 5.04 14.40 -6.14
C GLY A 198 5.31 13.59 -4.88
N VAL A 199 4.50 13.72 -3.82
CA VAL A 199 4.50 12.77 -2.69
C VAL A 199 3.97 11.43 -3.20
N ALA A 200 4.70 10.34 -2.98
CA ALA A 200 4.35 9.04 -3.56
C ALA A 200 3.02 8.49 -2.99
N SER A 201 2.81 8.69 -1.70
CA SER A 201 1.57 8.25 -1.02
C SER A 201 1.25 9.08 0.21
N VAL A 202 -0.03 9.11 0.57
CA VAL A 202 -0.51 9.71 1.82
C VAL A 202 -1.32 8.67 2.59
N SER A 203 -1.11 8.56 3.91
CA SER A 203 -1.98 7.80 4.80
C SER A 203 -2.73 8.75 5.72
N LEU A 204 -4.01 8.50 5.91
CA LEU A 204 -4.88 9.19 6.87
C LEU A 204 -5.37 8.18 7.89
N CYS A 205 -4.90 8.28 9.14
CA CYS A 205 -5.17 7.28 10.17
C CYS A 205 -5.15 7.88 11.57
N PRO A 206 -5.74 7.22 12.59
CA PRO A 206 -5.60 7.64 13.97
C PRO A 206 -4.20 7.28 14.50
N VAL A 207 -3.75 7.97 15.54
CA VAL A 207 -2.48 7.61 16.23
C VAL A 207 -2.56 6.18 16.77
N ALA A 208 -3.69 5.84 17.40
CA ALA A 208 -3.95 4.47 17.85
C ALA A 208 -4.14 3.54 16.64
N GLY A 209 -3.13 2.76 16.31
CA GLY A 209 -3.12 1.86 15.15
C GLY A 209 -2.11 2.26 14.07
N LEU A 210 -1.26 3.24 14.34
CA LEU A 210 -0.22 3.69 13.41
C LEU A 210 0.75 2.56 13.01
N THR A 211 1.09 1.68 13.94
CA THR A 211 1.88 0.45 13.69
C THR A 211 1.18 -0.43 12.65
N ARG A 212 -0.12 -0.62 12.80
CA ARG A 212 -0.93 -1.39 11.85
C ARG A 212 -1.02 -0.70 10.49
N GLU A 213 -1.21 0.62 10.46
CA GLU A 213 -1.27 1.38 9.21
C GLU A 213 0.02 1.28 8.39
N LEU A 214 1.17 1.37 9.05
CA LEU A 214 2.45 1.45 8.35
C LEU A 214 3.12 0.10 8.10
N PHE A 215 2.85 -0.89 8.93
CA PHE A 215 3.58 -2.16 8.92
C PHE A 215 2.70 -3.38 8.70
N THR A 216 1.41 -3.19 8.39
CA THR A 216 0.54 -4.28 8.01
C THR A 216 -0.25 -3.94 6.75
N TYR A 217 -0.64 -4.96 6.09
CA TYR A 217 -1.48 -4.91 4.92
C TYR A 217 -2.90 -4.36 5.18
N GLU A 218 -3.49 -4.76 6.29
CA GLU A 218 -4.87 -4.36 6.59
C GLU A 218 -4.99 -2.85 6.80
N GLY A 219 -3.93 -2.22 7.32
CA GLY A 219 -4.01 -0.82 7.73
C GLY A 219 -5.08 -0.56 8.79
N CYS A 220 -5.31 0.68 9.11
CA CYS A 220 -6.43 1.13 9.96
C CYS A 220 -7.01 2.46 9.48
N GLY A 221 -6.43 3.01 8.42
CA GLY A 221 -6.76 4.30 7.84
C GLY A 221 -7.22 4.20 6.39
N THR A 222 -7.05 5.30 5.67
CA THR A 222 -7.18 5.36 4.21
C THR A 222 -5.85 5.72 3.59
N PHE A 223 -5.41 4.90 2.66
CA PHE A 223 -4.19 5.08 1.90
C PHE A 223 -4.51 5.75 0.56
N PHE A 224 -3.79 6.83 0.22
CA PHE A 224 -4.02 7.63 -0.97
C PHE A 224 -2.81 7.63 -1.90
N THR A 225 -3.06 7.55 -3.21
CA THR A 225 -2.06 7.73 -4.28
C THR A 225 -2.62 8.55 -5.42
N LEU A 226 -1.76 9.18 -6.21
CA LEU A 226 -2.20 10.01 -7.35
C LEU A 226 -2.72 9.16 -8.51
N THR A 227 -1.98 8.11 -8.84
CA THR A 227 -2.25 7.22 -9.97
C THR A 227 -2.66 5.85 -9.46
N ASP A 228 -3.00 4.97 -10.38
CA ASP A 228 -3.18 3.57 -10.03
C ASP A 228 -1.92 3.03 -9.36
N TYR A 229 -2.10 2.70 -8.09
CA TYR A 229 -1.05 2.12 -7.25
C TYR A 229 -0.54 0.78 -7.77
N CYS A 230 -1.37 0.11 -8.57
CA CYS A 230 -1.08 -1.18 -9.16
C CYS A 230 -1.05 -1.09 -10.68
N ARG A 231 0.09 -1.38 -11.28
CA ARG A 231 0.24 -1.56 -12.72
C ARG A 231 0.30 -3.04 -13.04
N VAL A 232 -0.46 -3.46 -14.04
CA VAL A 232 -0.37 -4.82 -14.57
C VAL A 232 0.38 -4.75 -15.90
N GLU A 233 1.47 -5.48 -15.98
CA GLU A 233 2.35 -5.50 -17.15
C GLU A 233 2.77 -6.93 -17.50
N ARG A 234 3.13 -7.16 -18.75
CA ARG A 234 3.73 -8.42 -19.16
C ARG A 234 5.14 -8.49 -18.62
N LEU A 235 5.48 -9.63 -18.02
CA LEU A 235 6.79 -9.85 -17.43
C LEU A 235 7.82 -10.25 -18.51
N GLY A 236 9.05 -9.81 -18.27
CA GLY A 236 10.21 -10.12 -19.09
C GLY A 236 11.20 -11.07 -18.41
N ILE A 237 12.33 -11.31 -19.08
CA ILE A 237 13.36 -12.20 -18.54
C ILE A 237 14.05 -11.62 -17.31
N ASP A 238 14.11 -10.31 -17.19
CA ASP A 238 14.76 -9.63 -16.07
C ASP A 238 13.94 -9.74 -14.77
N ASP A 239 12.64 -10.09 -14.88
CA ASP A 239 11.74 -10.27 -13.73
C ASP A 239 11.82 -11.67 -13.12
N PHE A 240 12.67 -12.57 -13.69
CA PHE A 240 12.72 -13.99 -13.32
C PHE A 240 12.85 -14.22 -11.81
N HIS A 241 13.81 -13.57 -11.17
CA HIS A 241 14.05 -13.77 -9.73
C HIS A 241 12.90 -13.30 -8.85
N GLU A 242 12.26 -12.17 -9.20
CA GLU A 242 11.11 -11.67 -8.45
C GLU A 242 9.92 -12.62 -8.57
N VAL A 243 9.67 -13.15 -9.78
CA VAL A 243 8.58 -14.11 -10.03
C VAL A 243 8.85 -15.44 -9.33
N GLU A 244 10.06 -15.96 -9.40
CA GLU A 244 10.42 -17.21 -8.73
C GLU A 244 10.23 -17.10 -7.21
N ASN A 245 10.66 -16.00 -6.60
CA ASN A 245 10.45 -15.71 -5.19
C ASN A 245 8.95 -15.61 -4.87
N LEU A 246 8.17 -14.95 -5.72
CA LEU A 246 6.73 -14.78 -5.52
C LEU A 246 5.98 -16.13 -5.61
N LEU A 247 6.31 -16.96 -6.60
CA LEU A 247 5.72 -18.29 -6.75
C LEU A 247 6.11 -19.21 -5.59
N GLY A 248 7.39 -19.23 -5.20
CA GLY A 248 7.87 -20.00 -4.05
C GLY A 248 7.15 -19.62 -2.75
N ARG A 249 6.87 -18.33 -2.57
CA ARG A 249 6.07 -17.85 -1.44
C ARG A 249 4.64 -18.36 -1.51
N GLY A 250 3.97 -18.26 -2.66
CA GLY A 250 2.61 -18.77 -2.83
C GLY A 250 2.51 -20.29 -2.58
N GLU A 251 3.59 -21.04 -2.86
CA GLU A 251 3.69 -22.47 -2.55
C GLU A 251 3.86 -22.69 -1.05
N GLN A 252 4.73 -21.94 -0.37
CA GLN A 252 4.95 -22.04 1.08
C GLN A 252 3.69 -21.66 1.88
N GLU A 253 2.95 -20.67 1.43
CA GLU A 253 1.68 -20.25 2.03
C GLU A 253 0.50 -21.18 1.70
N GLY A 254 0.71 -22.19 0.83
CA GLY A 254 -0.32 -23.17 0.46
C GLY A 254 -1.35 -22.66 -0.56
N TYR A 255 -1.16 -21.50 -1.15
CA TYR A 255 -2.05 -20.96 -2.19
C TYR A 255 -1.76 -21.53 -3.57
N LEU A 256 -0.51 -21.85 -3.85
CA LEU A 256 -0.09 -22.46 -5.10
C LEU A 256 0.36 -23.90 -4.89
N LYS A 257 0.19 -24.73 -5.94
CA LYS A 257 0.81 -26.06 -5.97
C LYS A 257 2.31 -25.94 -6.25
N ALA A 258 3.11 -26.83 -5.72
CA ALA A 258 4.49 -27.01 -6.17
C ALA A 258 4.52 -27.37 -7.66
N ARG A 259 5.46 -26.78 -8.38
CA ARG A 259 5.62 -26.93 -9.82
C ARG A 259 7.02 -27.42 -10.18
N SER A 260 7.09 -28.21 -11.24
CA SER A 260 8.37 -28.54 -11.84
C SER A 260 9.00 -27.29 -12.51
N PRO A 261 10.34 -27.24 -12.68
CA PRO A 261 11.00 -26.13 -13.37
C PRO A 261 10.37 -25.82 -14.74
N ARG A 262 10.02 -26.84 -15.51
CA ARG A 262 9.39 -26.69 -16.82
C ARG A 262 7.99 -26.04 -16.74
N GLU A 263 7.21 -26.35 -15.70
CA GLU A 263 5.92 -25.66 -15.48
C GLU A 263 6.11 -24.20 -15.06
N VAL A 264 7.19 -23.91 -14.33
CA VAL A 264 7.55 -22.52 -13.98
C VAL A 264 7.96 -21.76 -15.25
N ASP A 265 8.80 -22.34 -16.11
CA ASP A 265 9.20 -21.73 -17.40
C ASP A 265 7.97 -21.39 -18.27
N GLN A 266 6.97 -22.28 -18.30
CA GLN A 266 5.72 -22.02 -19.02
C GLN A 266 4.93 -20.84 -18.42
N LEU A 267 4.88 -20.74 -17.10
CA LEU A 267 4.24 -19.61 -16.44
C LEU A 267 4.96 -18.30 -16.74
N LEU A 268 6.29 -18.29 -16.67
CA LEU A 268 7.12 -17.12 -16.97
C LEU A 268 6.92 -16.62 -18.40
N LEU A 269 6.93 -17.53 -19.36
CA LEU A 269 6.75 -17.20 -20.78
C LEU A 269 5.42 -16.47 -21.06
N HIS A 270 4.38 -16.75 -20.26
CA HIS A 270 3.05 -16.22 -20.40
C HIS A 270 2.64 -15.32 -19.22
N GLY A 271 3.61 -14.86 -18.42
CA GLY A 271 3.44 -14.20 -17.16
C GLY A 271 3.03 -12.73 -17.28
N TYR A 272 2.17 -12.32 -16.36
CA TYR A 272 1.80 -10.94 -16.07
C TYR A 272 2.02 -10.67 -14.60
N GLY A 273 2.61 -9.52 -14.30
CA GLY A 273 2.88 -9.06 -12.95
C GLY A 273 2.02 -7.86 -12.59
N ALA A 274 1.59 -7.82 -11.35
CA ALA A 274 1.04 -6.62 -10.73
C ALA A 274 2.14 -5.97 -9.90
N ARG A 275 2.60 -4.78 -10.31
CA ARG A 275 3.59 -3.99 -9.58
C ARG A 275 2.94 -2.87 -8.82
N LEU A 276 3.35 -2.69 -7.58
CA LEU A 276 2.89 -1.63 -6.69
C LEU A 276 3.93 -0.53 -6.55
N GLY A 277 3.44 0.69 -6.38
CA GLY A 277 4.28 1.86 -6.16
C GLY A 277 4.82 2.52 -7.42
N THR A 278 5.81 3.40 -7.24
CA THR A 278 6.48 4.12 -8.33
C THR A 278 7.44 3.19 -9.08
N ALA A 279 7.63 3.43 -10.38
CA ALA A 279 8.50 2.62 -11.23
C ALA A 279 9.94 2.49 -10.66
N PRO A 280 10.53 1.28 -10.66
CA PRO A 280 10.02 0.03 -11.25
C PRO A 280 8.86 -0.61 -10.48
N GLY A 281 8.61 -0.26 -9.21
CA GLY A 281 7.56 -0.81 -8.38
C GLY A 281 7.83 -2.26 -7.94
N GLU A 282 7.23 -2.67 -6.82
CA GLU A 282 7.39 -4.02 -6.29
C GLU A 282 6.42 -5.00 -6.94
N LEU A 283 6.91 -6.15 -7.34
CA LEU A 283 6.09 -7.24 -7.87
C LEU A 283 5.28 -7.88 -6.72
N SER A 284 4.00 -7.57 -6.67
CA SER A 284 3.10 -7.95 -5.57
C SER A 284 2.00 -8.93 -5.97
N GLY A 285 1.91 -9.25 -7.25
CA GLY A 285 0.99 -10.25 -7.78
C GLY A 285 1.45 -10.80 -9.11
N PHE A 286 1.05 -12.01 -9.40
CA PHE A 286 1.39 -12.75 -10.61
C PHE A 286 0.20 -13.55 -11.12
N CYS A 287 0.09 -13.67 -12.43
CA CYS A 287 -0.68 -14.70 -13.11
C CYS A 287 -0.09 -14.97 -14.49
N ALA A 288 -0.44 -16.10 -15.09
CA ALA A 288 -0.08 -16.42 -16.46
C ALA A 288 -1.32 -16.72 -17.30
N LEU A 289 -1.26 -16.40 -18.60
CA LEU A 289 -2.26 -16.78 -19.61
C LEU A 289 -1.76 -17.98 -20.41
N LEU A 290 -2.03 -19.19 -19.96
CA LEU A 290 -1.63 -20.41 -20.64
C LEU A 290 -2.53 -20.68 -21.85
N PRO A 291 -2.01 -20.76 -23.08
CA PRO A 291 -2.82 -20.88 -24.29
C PRO A 291 -3.33 -22.30 -24.54
N TYR A 292 -4.57 -22.37 -25.04
CA TYR A 292 -5.22 -23.55 -25.59
C TYR A 292 -5.71 -23.23 -27.00
N PRO A 293 -4.82 -23.28 -28.01
CA PRO A 293 -5.12 -22.79 -29.35
C PRO A 293 -6.24 -23.53 -30.05
N GLU A 294 -6.38 -24.86 -29.79
CA GLU A 294 -7.40 -25.71 -30.40
C GLU A 294 -8.83 -25.20 -30.12
N GLU A 295 -9.02 -24.50 -29.01
CA GLU A 295 -10.32 -23.97 -28.58
C GLU A 295 -10.34 -22.44 -28.55
N ASN A 296 -9.31 -21.78 -29.06
CA ASN A 296 -9.12 -20.32 -29.00
C ASN A 296 -9.35 -19.78 -27.59
N ALA A 297 -8.77 -20.45 -26.58
CA ALA A 297 -8.96 -20.15 -25.17
C ALA A 297 -7.63 -20.01 -24.41
N VAL A 298 -7.70 -19.42 -23.23
CA VAL A 298 -6.55 -19.38 -22.30
C VAL A 298 -7.00 -19.71 -20.87
N GLU A 299 -6.07 -20.28 -20.11
CA GLU A 299 -6.22 -20.47 -18.67
C GLU A 299 -5.50 -19.35 -17.90
N ILE A 300 -6.20 -18.71 -16.99
CA ILE A 300 -5.57 -17.87 -15.95
C ILE A 300 -4.98 -18.83 -14.92
N ALA A 301 -3.66 -19.02 -14.96
CA ALA A 301 -2.95 -19.97 -14.11
C ALA A 301 -2.01 -19.24 -13.16
N GLY A 302 -1.69 -19.86 -12.02
CA GLY A 302 -0.71 -19.33 -11.08
C GLY A 302 -1.10 -18.00 -10.44
N LEU A 303 -2.38 -17.65 -10.42
CA LEU A 303 -2.86 -16.41 -9.82
C LEU A 303 -2.53 -16.40 -8.32
N TYR A 304 -1.64 -15.50 -7.96
CA TYR A 304 -1.22 -15.28 -6.59
C TYR A 304 -0.95 -13.79 -6.38
N THR A 305 -1.34 -13.30 -5.23
CA THR A 305 -0.95 -11.98 -4.73
C THR A 305 -0.35 -12.17 -3.35
N ILE A 306 0.68 -11.39 -3.04
CA ILE A 306 1.26 -11.42 -1.71
C ILE A 306 0.13 -11.25 -0.69
N THR A 307 0.12 -12.09 0.36
CA THR A 307 -0.98 -12.22 1.32
C THR A 307 -1.39 -10.88 1.93
N ARG A 308 -0.42 -10.03 2.19
CA ARG A 308 -0.63 -8.66 2.71
C ARG A 308 -1.40 -7.73 1.77
N PHE A 309 -1.45 -8.04 0.47
CA PHE A 309 -2.19 -7.25 -0.52
C PHE A 309 -3.51 -7.92 -0.95
N GLN A 310 -3.90 -9.01 -0.27
CA GLN A 310 -5.20 -9.64 -0.51
C GLN A 310 -6.31 -8.73 0.00
N GLY A 311 -7.26 -8.39 -0.87
CA GLY A 311 -8.33 -7.44 -0.52
C GLY A 311 -8.18 -6.05 -1.14
N GLU A 312 -6.97 -5.60 -1.48
CA GLU A 312 -6.77 -4.31 -2.18
C GLU A 312 -7.10 -4.31 -3.67
N GLY A 313 -7.71 -5.36 -4.13
CA GLY A 313 -8.12 -5.45 -5.52
C GLY A 313 -7.00 -5.81 -6.50
N ILE A 314 -5.76 -6.11 -6.07
CA ILE A 314 -4.65 -6.48 -6.97
C ILE A 314 -4.99 -7.72 -7.78
N GLY A 315 -5.51 -8.76 -7.13
CA GLY A 315 -6.01 -9.95 -7.82
C GLY A 315 -7.13 -9.62 -8.80
N GLY A 316 -8.02 -8.70 -8.43
CA GLY A 316 -9.08 -8.18 -9.30
C GLY A 316 -8.52 -7.44 -10.51
N ARG A 317 -7.51 -6.59 -10.32
CA ARG A 317 -6.83 -5.88 -11.43
C ARG A 317 -6.13 -6.83 -12.38
N LEU A 318 -5.43 -7.86 -11.86
CA LEU A 318 -4.88 -8.92 -12.69
C LEU A 318 -5.97 -9.59 -13.52
N VAL A 319 -7.07 -10.02 -12.90
CA VAL A 319 -8.18 -10.68 -13.61
C VAL A 319 -8.81 -9.76 -14.66
N ILE A 320 -9.04 -8.48 -14.35
CA ILE A 320 -9.56 -7.49 -15.31
C ILE A 320 -8.59 -7.33 -16.49
N SER A 321 -7.29 -7.16 -16.21
CA SER A 321 -6.28 -7.03 -17.27
C SER A 321 -6.22 -8.29 -18.16
N MET A 322 -6.40 -9.48 -17.58
CA MET A 322 -6.44 -10.73 -18.35
C MET A 322 -7.69 -10.81 -19.22
N ILE A 323 -8.84 -10.32 -18.74
CA ILE A 323 -10.07 -10.23 -19.53
C ILE A 323 -9.88 -9.29 -20.73
N GLU A 324 -9.28 -8.11 -20.50
CA GLU A 324 -8.98 -7.15 -21.56
C GLU A 324 -8.00 -7.71 -22.58
N GLU A 325 -6.95 -8.36 -22.10
CA GLU A 325 -5.97 -9.01 -22.97
C GLU A 325 -6.60 -10.15 -23.79
N GLY A 326 -7.48 -10.95 -23.19
CA GLY A 326 -8.25 -11.97 -23.90
C GLY A 326 -9.13 -11.38 -25.00
N LYS A 327 -9.81 -10.27 -24.75
CA LYS A 327 -10.59 -9.54 -25.75
C LYS A 327 -9.72 -8.97 -26.87
N LYS A 328 -8.57 -8.37 -26.55
CA LYS A 328 -7.61 -7.88 -27.56
C LYS A 328 -7.12 -8.97 -28.49
N ARG A 329 -6.94 -10.19 -27.97
CA ARG A 329 -6.53 -11.38 -28.76
C ARG A 329 -7.71 -12.07 -29.47
N ALA A 330 -8.92 -11.55 -29.33
CA ALA A 330 -10.15 -12.17 -29.87
C ALA A 330 -10.31 -13.64 -29.45
N LEU A 331 -10.02 -13.93 -28.16
CA LEU A 331 -10.18 -15.27 -27.60
C LEU A 331 -11.67 -15.57 -27.34
N SER A 332 -12.06 -16.83 -27.48
CA SER A 332 -13.45 -17.26 -27.24
C SER A 332 -13.81 -17.17 -25.76
N TYR A 333 -12.93 -17.67 -24.89
CA TYR A 333 -13.15 -17.64 -23.46
C TYR A 333 -11.86 -17.70 -22.65
N LEU A 334 -11.98 -17.29 -21.39
CA LEU A 334 -11.01 -17.48 -20.33
C LEU A 334 -11.52 -18.52 -19.34
N PHE A 335 -10.63 -19.31 -18.77
CA PHE A 335 -10.99 -20.17 -17.65
C PHE A 335 -9.90 -20.19 -16.58
N ALA A 336 -10.26 -20.65 -15.39
CA ALA A 336 -9.34 -20.80 -14.27
C ALA A 336 -9.73 -22.04 -13.45
N THR A 337 -8.73 -22.64 -12.79
CA THR A 337 -8.94 -23.78 -11.90
C THR A 337 -8.33 -23.49 -10.53
N THR A 338 -9.11 -23.69 -9.46
CA THR A 338 -8.67 -23.36 -8.09
C THR A 338 -9.29 -24.28 -7.04
N THR A 339 -8.58 -24.48 -5.94
CA THR A 339 -9.11 -25.09 -4.71
C THR A 339 -9.41 -24.03 -3.64
N GLN A 340 -8.97 -22.79 -3.84
CA GLN A 340 -9.05 -21.73 -2.84
C GLN A 340 -10.35 -20.95 -2.93
N GLU A 341 -11.10 -20.86 -1.84
CA GLU A 341 -12.39 -20.13 -1.79
C GLU A 341 -12.25 -18.64 -2.12
N GLY A 342 -11.13 -18.00 -1.69
CA GLY A 342 -10.87 -16.60 -2.00
C GLY A 342 -10.79 -16.35 -3.51
N ALA A 343 -10.11 -17.24 -4.24
CA ALA A 343 -10.00 -17.19 -5.70
C ALA A 343 -11.35 -17.49 -6.38
N GLN A 344 -12.15 -18.42 -5.83
CA GLN A 344 -13.51 -18.69 -6.35
C GLN A 344 -14.37 -17.42 -6.31
N ARG A 345 -14.46 -16.76 -5.14
CA ARG A 345 -15.20 -15.50 -4.98
C ARG A 345 -14.64 -14.37 -5.87
N LEU A 346 -13.33 -14.35 -6.10
CA LEU A 346 -12.71 -13.38 -6.99
C LEU A 346 -13.18 -13.58 -8.43
N PHE A 347 -13.13 -14.80 -8.96
CA PHE A 347 -13.58 -15.09 -10.32
C PHE A 347 -15.08 -14.83 -10.50
N GLU A 348 -15.92 -15.20 -9.53
CA GLU A 348 -17.36 -14.92 -9.55
C GLU A 348 -17.66 -13.42 -9.65
N ARG A 349 -17.01 -12.60 -8.83
CA ARG A 349 -17.15 -11.14 -8.88
C ARG A 349 -16.76 -10.52 -10.22
N HIS A 350 -15.87 -11.19 -10.97
CA HIS A 350 -15.45 -10.74 -12.30
C HIS A 350 -16.19 -11.44 -13.44
N GLY A 351 -17.34 -12.02 -13.15
CA GLY A 351 -18.27 -12.56 -14.16
C GLY A 351 -17.89 -13.94 -14.72
N PHE A 352 -16.97 -14.66 -14.06
CA PHE A 352 -16.75 -16.06 -14.35
C PHE A 352 -17.86 -16.90 -13.70
N ARG A 353 -18.26 -17.95 -14.38
CA ARG A 353 -19.27 -18.89 -13.89
C ARG A 353 -18.62 -20.24 -13.62
N ARG A 354 -19.07 -20.90 -12.56
CA ARG A 354 -18.63 -22.26 -12.26
C ARG A 354 -19.13 -23.20 -13.33
N VAL A 355 -18.25 -24.05 -13.86
CA VAL A 355 -18.53 -24.98 -14.95
C VAL A 355 -17.94 -26.37 -14.64
N ARG A 356 -18.28 -27.36 -15.49
CA ARG A 356 -17.73 -28.72 -15.37
C ARG A 356 -16.44 -28.86 -16.15
N PRO A 357 -15.61 -29.90 -15.88
CA PRO A 357 -14.35 -30.14 -16.59
C PRO A 357 -14.47 -30.25 -18.10
N GLU A 358 -15.60 -30.75 -18.59
CA GLU A 358 -15.89 -30.90 -20.03
C GLU A 358 -16.24 -29.58 -20.73
N ASP A 359 -16.51 -28.52 -19.98
CA ASP A 359 -16.89 -27.22 -20.54
C ASP A 359 -15.65 -26.33 -20.82
N VAL A 360 -14.44 -26.82 -20.53
CA VAL A 360 -13.15 -26.14 -20.78
C VAL A 360 -12.20 -27.04 -21.57
N ALA A 361 -11.11 -26.45 -22.08
CA ALA A 361 -10.17 -27.08 -22.98
C ALA A 361 -9.80 -28.52 -22.58
N ALA A 362 -10.11 -29.48 -23.43
CA ALA A 362 -9.83 -30.88 -23.18
C ALA A 362 -8.34 -31.18 -22.99
N ALA A 363 -7.49 -30.39 -23.66
CA ALA A 363 -6.04 -30.47 -23.53
C ALA A 363 -5.53 -30.18 -22.11
N LYS A 364 -6.28 -29.41 -21.29
CA LYS A 364 -5.99 -29.15 -19.88
C LYS A 364 -5.86 -30.43 -19.06
N TRP A 365 -6.66 -31.42 -19.39
CA TRP A 365 -6.78 -32.66 -18.60
C TRP A 365 -5.83 -33.77 -19.04
N ARG A 366 -5.04 -33.57 -20.12
CA ARG A 366 -4.04 -34.55 -20.57
C ARG A 366 -2.94 -34.70 -19.54
N GLY A 367 -2.85 -35.87 -18.90
CA GLY A 367 -1.86 -36.14 -17.85
C GLY A 367 -2.13 -35.45 -16.53
N TYR A 368 -3.33 -34.88 -16.33
CA TYR A 368 -3.71 -34.26 -15.06
C TYR A 368 -4.05 -35.32 -14.00
N ASP A 369 -3.61 -35.10 -12.77
CA ASP A 369 -3.89 -35.98 -11.63
C ASP A 369 -5.41 -36.11 -11.40
N PRO A 370 -6.00 -37.35 -11.52
CA PRO A 370 -7.44 -37.57 -11.37
C PRO A 370 -7.98 -37.23 -9.96
N GLU A 371 -7.18 -37.49 -8.92
CA GLU A 371 -7.61 -37.21 -7.53
C GLU A 371 -7.67 -35.69 -7.31
N ARG A 372 -6.66 -34.97 -7.77
CA ARG A 372 -6.65 -33.53 -7.69
C ARG A 372 -7.80 -32.89 -8.48
N LYS A 373 -8.09 -33.43 -9.67
CA LYS A 373 -9.20 -32.94 -10.52
C LYS A 373 -10.54 -32.93 -9.80
N LYS A 374 -10.82 -33.91 -8.92
CA LYS A 374 -12.06 -34.00 -8.16
C LYS A 374 -12.29 -32.83 -7.20
N HIS A 375 -11.21 -32.20 -6.73
CA HIS A 375 -11.27 -31.12 -5.75
C HIS A 375 -11.19 -29.73 -6.36
N LEU A 376 -11.07 -29.62 -7.69
CA LEU A 376 -10.98 -28.34 -8.37
C LEU A 376 -12.36 -27.71 -8.61
N ALA A 377 -12.46 -26.44 -8.27
CA ALA A 377 -13.50 -25.58 -8.81
C ALA A 377 -13.00 -24.98 -10.13
N ILE A 378 -13.80 -25.07 -11.17
CA ILE A 378 -13.49 -24.60 -12.52
C ILE A 378 -14.40 -23.44 -12.85
N TYR A 379 -13.80 -22.36 -13.31
CA TYR A 379 -14.50 -21.13 -13.63
C TYR A 379 -14.23 -20.73 -15.07
N LYS A 380 -15.27 -20.35 -15.81
CA LYS A 380 -15.21 -19.96 -17.22
C LYS A 380 -15.90 -18.63 -17.43
N ARG A 381 -15.34 -17.80 -18.30
CA ARG A 381 -15.95 -16.56 -18.78
C ARG A 381 -15.85 -16.48 -20.29
N GLU A 382 -16.97 -16.41 -20.96
CA GLU A 382 -17.05 -16.08 -22.38
C GLU A 382 -16.68 -14.60 -22.59
N LEU A 383 -16.01 -14.29 -23.68
CA LEU A 383 -15.53 -12.93 -23.97
C LEU A 383 -16.38 -12.18 -24.98
N PHE A 384 -17.22 -12.90 -25.72
CA PHE A 384 -18.12 -12.37 -26.76
C PHE A 384 -19.50 -12.98 -26.62
#